data_69aae3b4217827f288f13304c5c2ac48
#
_entry.id   69aae3b4217827f288f13304c5c2ac48
#
_cell.length_a   1.000
_cell.length_b   1.000
_cell.length_c   1.000
_cell.angle_alpha   90.00
_cell.angle_beta   90.00
_cell.angle_gamma   90.00
#
_symmetry.space_group_name_H-M   'P 1'
#
loop_
_entity.id
_entity.type
_entity.pdbx_description
1 polymer ?
#
loop_
_entity_poly.entity_id
_entity_poly.type
_entity_poly.pdbx_seq_one_letter_code
_entity_poly.pdbx_strand_id
1 'polypeptide(L)'
;MTPSCYILVSNGAERLLFPSKGYNDRKQIRKETDMQNKGRVLRMSIFWLLAIGWIAVLFFFSGQTAVESSALSGWVVDFIRSVFPFNRIPADQLTHVVRKLAHFCIFAVEGFLICLATAESFQDVSVGAVLSVIACTALAAANELHQMFFEGRSCEGRDMLIDDGGALLGIAVAALLLWLLHRRKRAREE
;
A
#
# COMPACT_ATOMS: atom_id res chain seq x y z
N MET A 1 -57.65 -10.10 4.61
CA MET A 1 -56.91 -10.70 3.49
C MET A 1 -56.32 -9.56 2.66
N THR A 2 -55.03 -9.29 2.80
CA THR A 2 -54.37 -8.26 2.00
C THR A 2 -54.05 -8.83 0.60
N PRO A 3 -54.36 -8.13 -0.50
CA PRO A 3 -54.10 -8.64 -1.82
C PRO A 3 -52.57 -8.75 -2.04
N SER A 4 -52.10 -9.96 -2.29
CA SER A 4 -50.71 -10.19 -2.70
C SER A 4 -50.52 -9.61 -4.10
N CYS A 5 -49.79 -8.51 -4.20
CA CYS A 5 -49.41 -7.91 -5.48
C CYS A 5 -48.32 -8.76 -6.11
N TYR A 6 -48.51 -9.25 -7.32
CA TYR A 6 -47.55 -10.04 -8.09
C TYR A 6 -46.98 -9.18 -9.24
N ILE A 7 -45.69 -9.27 -9.49
CA ILE A 7 -45.05 -8.61 -10.60
C ILE A 7 -44.69 -9.62 -11.69
N LEU A 8 -45.04 -9.31 -12.92
CA LEU A 8 -44.79 -10.12 -14.10
C LEU A 8 -43.38 -9.80 -14.62
N VAL A 9 -42.47 -10.73 -14.54
CA VAL A 9 -41.12 -10.59 -15.12
C VAL A 9 -41.05 -11.51 -16.34
N SER A 10 -40.84 -10.91 -17.52
CA SER A 10 -40.68 -11.64 -18.79
C SER A 10 -39.19 -11.75 -19.13
N ASN A 11 -38.66 -12.97 -19.15
CA ASN A 11 -37.34 -13.30 -19.66
C ASN A 11 -37.53 -14.21 -20.89
N GLY A 12 -37.89 -13.61 -22.01
CA GLY A 12 -37.89 -14.20 -23.36
C GLY A 12 -38.68 -15.48 -23.66
N ALA A 13 -38.94 -16.37 -22.70
CA ALA A 13 -39.63 -17.66 -22.93
C ALA A 13 -40.57 -18.11 -21.80
N GLU A 14 -40.47 -17.64 -20.58
CA GLU A 14 -41.38 -18.00 -19.47
C GLU A 14 -41.81 -16.78 -18.67
N ARG A 15 -43.12 -16.69 -18.40
CA ARG A 15 -43.70 -15.65 -17.53
C ARG A 15 -43.81 -16.22 -16.11
N LEU A 16 -42.95 -15.85 -15.22
CA LEU A 16 -42.97 -16.23 -13.84
C LEU A 16 -43.59 -15.12 -12.99
N LEU A 17 -44.60 -15.47 -12.21
CA LEU A 17 -45.25 -14.58 -11.23
C LEU A 17 -44.54 -14.71 -9.89
N PHE A 18 -43.88 -13.64 -9.45
CA PHE A 18 -43.24 -13.59 -8.14
C PHE A 18 -44.00 -12.66 -7.20
N PRO A 19 -44.05 -12.96 -5.88
CA PRO A 19 -44.58 -12.02 -4.93
C PRO A 19 -43.82 -10.69 -5.00
N SER A 20 -44.52 -9.58 -5.14
CA SER A 20 -43.94 -8.24 -5.31
C SER A 20 -42.92 -7.87 -4.23
N LYS A 21 -43.15 -8.32 -2.98
CA LYS A 21 -42.29 -8.10 -1.83
C LYS A 21 -40.89 -8.73 -2.05
N GLY A 22 -40.80 -9.98 -2.46
CA GLY A 22 -39.54 -10.67 -2.71
C GLY A 22 -38.79 -10.20 -3.97
N TYR A 23 -39.46 -9.54 -4.93
CA TYR A 23 -38.82 -8.93 -6.07
C TYR A 23 -38.14 -7.60 -5.73
N ASN A 24 -38.80 -6.78 -4.92
CA ASN A 24 -38.25 -5.50 -4.47
C ASN A 24 -37.06 -5.72 -3.53
N ASP A 25 -37.14 -6.69 -2.63
CA ASP A 25 -36.05 -7.06 -1.73
C ASP A 25 -34.80 -7.51 -2.53
N ARG A 26 -34.97 -8.33 -3.57
CA ARG A 26 -33.87 -8.73 -4.46
C ARG A 26 -33.24 -7.58 -5.22
N LYS A 27 -34.06 -6.63 -5.69
CA LYS A 27 -33.55 -5.42 -6.36
C LYS A 27 -32.75 -4.54 -5.39
N GLN A 28 -33.21 -4.42 -4.15
CA GLN A 28 -32.54 -3.62 -3.13
C GLN A 28 -31.19 -4.27 -2.74
N ILE A 29 -31.17 -5.57 -2.46
CA ILE A 29 -29.95 -6.34 -2.18
C ILE A 29 -28.94 -6.20 -3.34
N ARG A 30 -29.40 -6.33 -4.59
CA ARG A 30 -28.53 -6.15 -5.77
C ARG A 30 -27.93 -4.77 -5.85
N LYS A 31 -28.73 -3.71 -5.60
CA LYS A 31 -28.22 -2.32 -5.59
C LYS A 31 -27.17 -2.11 -4.48
N GLU A 32 -27.41 -2.63 -3.29
CA GLU A 32 -26.47 -2.53 -2.18
C GLU A 32 -25.17 -3.26 -2.47
N THR A 33 -25.25 -4.46 -3.05
CA THR A 33 -24.08 -5.23 -3.49
C THR A 33 -23.29 -4.51 -4.58
N ASP A 34 -24.00 -3.92 -5.57
CA ASP A 34 -23.36 -3.16 -6.64
C ASP A 34 -22.66 -1.89 -6.12
N MET A 35 -23.27 -1.19 -5.16
CA MET A 35 -22.65 -0.03 -4.51
C MET A 35 -21.40 -0.41 -3.69
N GLN A 36 -21.49 -1.51 -2.92
CA GLN A 36 -20.34 -2.02 -2.16
C GLN A 36 -19.18 -2.42 -3.08
N ASN A 37 -19.49 -3.11 -4.19
CA ASN A 37 -18.48 -3.49 -5.19
C ASN A 37 -17.82 -2.27 -5.84
N LYS A 38 -18.60 -1.24 -6.22
CA LYS A 38 -18.05 0.01 -6.77
C LYS A 38 -17.13 0.70 -5.77
N GLY A 39 -17.54 0.80 -4.50
CA GLY A 39 -16.72 1.38 -3.45
C GLY A 39 -15.41 0.62 -3.24
N ARG A 40 -15.44 -0.71 -3.30
CA ARG A 40 -14.26 -1.56 -3.21
C ARG A 40 -13.31 -1.34 -4.39
N VAL A 41 -13.83 -1.40 -5.62
CA VAL A 41 -13.02 -1.18 -6.83
C VAL A 41 -12.34 0.19 -6.79
N LEU A 42 -13.06 1.22 -6.34
CA LEU A 42 -12.49 2.57 -6.22
C LEU A 42 -11.33 2.59 -5.20
N ARG A 43 -11.51 2.02 -3.99
CA ARG A 43 -10.43 1.96 -2.99
C ARG A 43 -9.22 1.18 -3.49
N MET A 44 -9.46 0.01 -4.09
CA MET A 44 -8.41 -0.81 -4.69
C MET A 44 -7.62 -0.02 -5.75
N SER A 45 -8.33 0.68 -6.65
CA SER A 45 -7.69 1.51 -7.70
C SER A 45 -6.86 2.65 -7.09
N ILE A 46 -7.38 3.32 -6.06
CA ILE A 46 -6.64 4.40 -5.37
C ILE A 46 -5.36 3.86 -4.74
N PHE A 47 -5.43 2.74 -4.01
CA PHE A 47 -4.24 2.18 -3.37
C PHE A 47 -3.19 1.72 -4.37
N TRP A 48 -3.59 1.09 -5.48
CA TRP A 48 -2.66 0.74 -6.56
C TRP A 48 -2.04 1.96 -7.23
N LEU A 49 -2.81 3.01 -7.49
CA LEU A 49 -2.28 4.26 -8.05
C LEU A 49 -1.27 4.92 -7.11
N LEU A 50 -1.54 4.93 -5.80
CA LEU A 50 -0.61 5.45 -4.80
C LEU A 50 0.66 4.61 -4.72
N ALA A 51 0.55 3.27 -4.72
CA ALA A 51 1.71 2.37 -4.70
C ALA A 51 2.57 2.55 -5.95
N ILE A 52 1.97 2.55 -7.14
CA ILE A 52 2.69 2.76 -8.42
C ILE A 52 3.33 4.15 -8.46
N GLY A 53 2.62 5.19 -8.01
CA GLY A 53 3.17 6.54 -7.93
C GLY A 53 4.37 6.60 -6.97
N TRP A 54 4.30 5.88 -5.84
CA TRP A 54 5.39 5.83 -4.88
C TRP A 54 6.60 5.02 -5.40
N ILE A 55 6.37 3.93 -6.14
CA ILE A 55 7.45 3.20 -6.86
C ILE A 55 8.20 4.17 -7.80
N ALA A 56 7.47 5.02 -8.52
CA ALA A 56 8.12 6.01 -9.38
C ALA A 56 8.99 7.00 -8.57
N VAL A 57 8.52 7.45 -7.40
CA VAL A 57 9.31 8.29 -6.47
C VAL A 57 10.54 7.53 -5.97
N LEU A 58 10.40 6.26 -5.59
CA LEU A 58 11.49 5.41 -5.14
C LEU A 58 12.60 5.33 -6.21
N PHE A 59 12.24 4.97 -7.44
CA PHE A 59 13.21 4.87 -8.53
C PHE A 59 13.80 6.22 -8.95
N PHE A 60 13.04 7.31 -8.83
CA PHE A 60 13.57 8.66 -9.05
C PHE A 60 14.70 9.00 -8.07
N PHE A 61 14.52 8.77 -6.78
CA PHE A 61 15.56 9.01 -5.78
C PHE A 61 16.70 7.99 -5.86
N SER A 62 16.41 6.76 -6.24
CA SER A 62 17.41 5.72 -6.49
C SER A 62 18.29 6.01 -7.69
N GLY A 63 17.77 6.72 -8.71
CA GLY A 63 18.49 7.09 -9.92
C GLY A 63 19.45 8.29 -9.77
N GLN A 64 19.69 8.76 -8.55
CA GLN A 64 20.65 9.82 -8.29
C GLN A 64 22.08 9.26 -8.17
N THR A 65 23.06 10.02 -8.65
CA THR A 65 24.48 9.74 -8.43
C THR A 65 24.84 9.76 -6.94
N ALA A 66 25.94 9.15 -6.55
CA ALA A 66 26.40 9.19 -5.16
C ALA A 66 26.60 10.63 -4.65
N VAL A 67 27.04 11.53 -5.51
CA VAL A 67 27.27 12.95 -5.16
C VAL A 67 25.95 13.66 -4.88
N GLU A 68 24.97 13.52 -5.78
CA GLU A 68 23.64 14.13 -5.62
C GLU A 68 22.92 13.62 -4.36
N SER A 69 22.91 12.31 -4.16
CA SER A 69 22.32 11.69 -2.99
C SER A 69 23.00 12.13 -1.68
N SER A 70 24.32 12.29 -1.70
CA SER A 70 25.09 12.79 -0.55
C SER A 70 24.81 14.26 -0.27
N ALA A 71 24.64 15.08 -1.30
CA ALA A 71 24.27 16.48 -1.15
C ALA A 71 22.88 16.66 -0.48
N LEU A 72 21.88 15.89 -0.94
CA LEU A 72 20.56 15.89 -0.31
C LEU A 72 20.59 15.44 1.16
N SER A 73 21.33 14.36 1.45
CA SER A 73 21.49 13.88 2.82
C SER A 73 22.28 14.87 3.67
N GLY A 74 23.25 15.57 3.11
CA GLY A 74 24.04 16.62 3.77
C GLY A 74 23.16 17.78 4.22
N TRP A 75 22.22 18.21 3.39
CA TRP A 75 21.26 19.27 3.73
C TRP A 75 20.41 18.89 4.96
N VAL A 76 19.97 17.63 5.04
CA VAL A 76 19.25 17.12 6.21
C VAL A 76 20.15 17.08 7.44
N VAL A 77 21.42 16.67 7.27
CA VAL A 77 22.42 16.65 8.34
C VAL A 77 22.68 18.05 8.89
N ASP A 78 22.82 19.06 8.03
CA ASP A 78 23.02 20.46 8.44
C ASP A 78 21.81 20.99 9.22
N PHE A 79 20.60 20.65 8.76
CA PHE A 79 19.37 20.97 9.51
C PHE A 79 19.35 20.29 10.88
N ILE A 80 19.64 18.98 10.96
CA ILE A 80 19.68 18.25 12.24
C ILE A 80 20.72 18.89 13.19
N ARG A 81 21.90 19.25 12.68
CA ARG A 81 22.94 19.90 13.47
C ARG A 81 22.60 21.30 13.93
N SER A 82 21.79 22.04 13.19
CA SER A 82 21.30 23.36 13.61
C SER A 82 20.36 23.27 14.81
N VAL A 83 19.59 22.15 14.91
CA VAL A 83 18.63 21.93 16.01
C VAL A 83 19.29 21.17 17.16
N PHE A 84 20.14 20.19 16.84
CA PHE A 84 20.82 19.33 17.82
C PHE A 84 22.34 19.36 17.57
N PRO A 85 23.13 20.00 18.43
CA PRO A 85 24.59 20.11 18.24
C PRO A 85 25.31 18.77 18.50
N PHE A 86 25.17 17.79 17.61
CA PHE A 86 25.88 16.50 17.63
C PHE A 86 27.32 16.66 17.11
N ASN A 87 28.15 17.40 17.82
CA ASN A 87 29.54 17.69 17.37
C ASN A 87 30.49 16.47 17.50
N ARG A 88 30.02 15.36 18.03
CA ARG A 88 30.86 14.17 18.25
C ARG A 88 30.85 13.17 17.09
N ILE A 89 29.89 13.26 16.16
CA ILE A 89 29.76 12.36 15.02
C ILE A 89 30.30 13.07 13.77
N PRO A 90 31.26 12.47 13.04
CA PRO A 90 31.72 13.00 11.75
C PRO A 90 30.57 13.20 10.77
N ALA A 91 30.65 14.24 9.93
CA ALA A 91 29.57 14.62 9.01
C ALA A 91 29.28 13.53 7.97
N ASP A 92 30.32 12.89 7.47
CA ASP A 92 30.27 11.80 6.51
C ASP A 92 29.50 10.58 7.06
N GLN A 93 29.77 10.20 8.30
CA GLN A 93 29.07 9.10 8.96
C GLN A 93 27.59 9.43 9.17
N LEU A 94 27.27 10.66 9.60
CA LEU A 94 25.88 11.09 9.79
C LEU A 94 25.14 11.14 8.46
N THR A 95 25.78 11.63 7.39
CA THR A 95 25.23 11.64 6.03
C THR A 95 24.90 10.23 5.55
N HIS A 96 25.80 9.27 5.80
CA HIS A 96 25.57 7.88 5.46
C HIS A 96 24.39 7.26 6.22
N VAL A 97 24.25 7.53 7.52
CA VAL A 97 23.12 7.07 8.35
C VAL A 97 21.81 7.70 7.85
N VAL A 98 21.78 9.00 7.57
CA VAL A 98 20.60 9.70 7.06
C VAL A 98 20.16 9.12 5.73
N ARG A 99 21.11 8.82 4.81
CA ARG A 99 20.78 8.19 3.54
C ARG A 99 20.14 6.82 3.74
N LYS A 100 20.71 5.96 4.58
CA LYS A 100 20.14 4.63 4.86
C LYS A 100 18.77 4.70 5.54
N LEU A 101 18.58 5.68 6.44
CA LEU A 101 17.28 5.91 7.06
C LEU A 101 16.24 6.41 6.04
N ALA A 102 16.64 7.23 5.08
CA ALA A 102 15.76 7.66 4.00
C ALA A 102 15.28 6.47 3.16
N HIS A 103 16.18 5.54 2.77
CA HIS A 103 15.81 4.29 2.09
C HIS A 103 14.83 3.46 2.91
N PHE A 104 15.13 3.23 4.18
CA PHE A 104 14.24 2.52 5.11
C PHE A 104 12.83 3.16 5.14
N CYS A 105 12.75 4.49 5.25
CA CYS A 105 11.46 5.20 5.29
C CYS A 105 10.70 5.11 3.96
N ILE A 106 11.40 5.24 2.84
CA ILE A 106 10.79 5.12 1.49
C ILE A 106 10.18 3.73 1.32
N PHE A 107 10.92 2.67 1.67
CA PHE A 107 10.41 1.30 1.60
C PHE A 107 9.34 1.00 2.65
N ALA A 108 9.35 1.67 3.81
CA ALA A 108 8.27 1.54 4.79
C ALA A 108 6.93 2.08 4.24
N VAL A 109 6.95 3.22 3.55
CA VAL A 109 5.75 3.75 2.88
C VAL A 109 5.34 2.83 1.73
N GLU A 110 6.27 2.32 0.94
CA GLU A 110 5.99 1.39 -0.16
C GLU A 110 5.32 0.11 0.35
N GLY A 111 5.89 -0.54 1.36
CA GLY A 111 5.32 -1.74 1.97
C GLY A 111 3.92 -1.51 2.56
N PHE A 112 3.70 -0.35 3.17
CA PHE A 112 2.38 0.06 3.65
C PHE A 112 1.36 0.16 2.51
N LEU A 113 1.70 0.85 1.42
CA LEU A 113 0.80 1.06 0.28
C LEU A 113 0.50 -0.24 -0.48
N ILE A 114 1.52 -1.06 -0.74
CA ILE A 114 1.33 -2.36 -1.41
C ILE A 114 0.46 -3.27 -0.54
N CYS A 115 0.64 -3.29 0.79
CA CYS A 115 -0.18 -4.10 1.68
C CYS A 115 -1.66 -3.67 1.67
N LEU A 116 -1.95 -2.37 1.64
CA LEU A 116 -3.32 -1.89 1.48
C LEU A 116 -3.92 -2.32 0.14
N ALA A 117 -3.16 -2.18 -0.95
CA ALA A 117 -3.61 -2.52 -2.30
C ALA A 117 -3.87 -4.02 -2.46
N THR A 118 -2.96 -4.87 -2.01
CA THR A 118 -3.09 -6.34 -2.09
C THR A 118 -4.17 -6.87 -1.17
N ALA A 119 -4.26 -6.40 0.08
CA ALA A 119 -5.30 -6.80 1.02
C ALA A 119 -6.71 -6.46 0.50
N GLU A 120 -6.91 -5.28 -0.09
CA GLU A 120 -8.19 -4.90 -0.70
C GLU A 120 -8.48 -5.73 -1.96
N SER A 121 -7.45 -6.09 -2.74
CA SER A 121 -7.59 -6.91 -3.95
C SER A 121 -8.03 -8.34 -3.63
N PHE A 122 -7.40 -8.97 -2.65
CA PHE A 122 -7.66 -10.36 -2.27
C PHE A 122 -8.70 -10.51 -1.15
N GLN A 123 -9.13 -9.41 -0.53
CA GLN A 123 -10.06 -9.37 0.61
C GLN A 123 -9.58 -10.20 1.81
N ASP A 124 -8.28 -10.39 1.91
CA ASP A 124 -7.62 -11.11 2.99
C ASP A 124 -6.33 -10.39 3.37
N VAL A 125 -6.25 -9.96 4.62
CA VAL A 125 -5.10 -9.21 5.15
C VAL A 125 -3.84 -10.08 5.19
N SER A 126 -3.97 -11.36 5.50
CA SER A 126 -2.83 -12.28 5.59
C SER A 126 -2.25 -12.58 4.21
N VAL A 127 -3.11 -12.87 3.24
CA VAL A 127 -2.70 -13.06 1.83
C VAL A 127 -2.07 -11.78 1.30
N GLY A 128 -2.71 -10.63 1.57
CA GLY A 128 -2.19 -9.32 1.19
C GLY A 128 -0.79 -9.06 1.75
N ALA A 129 -0.57 -9.33 3.04
CA ALA A 129 0.73 -9.15 3.69
C ALA A 129 1.82 -10.04 3.08
N VAL A 130 1.54 -11.33 2.85
CA VAL A 130 2.51 -12.27 2.25
C VAL A 130 2.89 -11.83 0.83
N LEU A 131 1.91 -11.47 0.00
CA LEU A 131 2.17 -10.99 -1.36
C LEU A 131 2.96 -9.68 -1.37
N SER A 132 2.71 -8.80 -0.38
CA SER A 132 3.44 -7.55 -0.23
C SER A 132 4.90 -7.77 0.13
N VAL A 133 5.21 -8.73 1.00
CA VAL A 133 6.60 -9.10 1.31
C VAL A 133 7.32 -9.53 0.04
N ILE A 134 6.74 -10.45 -0.74
CA ILE A 134 7.33 -10.92 -2.00
C ILE A 134 7.56 -9.77 -2.98
N ALA A 135 6.56 -8.89 -3.15
CA ALA A 135 6.65 -7.76 -4.05
C ALA A 135 7.71 -6.74 -3.60
N CYS A 136 7.75 -6.39 -2.32
CA CYS A 136 8.73 -5.43 -1.79
C CYS A 136 10.15 -5.97 -1.84
N THR A 137 10.39 -7.25 -1.54
CA THR A 137 11.72 -7.87 -1.69
C THR A 137 12.17 -7.87 -3.15
N ALA A 138 11.26 -8.13 -4.10
CA ALA A 138 11.57 -8.02 -5.52
C ALA A 138 11.89 -6.57 -5.93
N LEU A 139 11.16 -5.59 -5.38
CA LEU A 139 11.44 -4.16 -5.61
C LEU A 139 12.77 -3.73 -4.98
N ALA A 140 13.13 -4.19 -3.79
CA ALA A 140 14.40 -3.92 -3.15
C ALA A 140 15.56 -4.46 -4.00
N ALA A 141 15.46 -5.70 -4.50
CA ALA A 141 16.44 -6.26 -5.41
C ALA A 141 16.54 -5.47 -6.73
N ALA A 142 15.40 -5.08 -7.32
CA ALA A 142 15.35 -4.26 -8.53
C ALA A 142 15.97 -2.87 -8.29
N ASN A 143 15.73 -2.28 -7.12
CA ASN A 143 16.31 -1.00 -6.71
C ASN A 143 17.84 -1.07 -6.63
N GLU A 144 18.40 -2.10 -6.00
CA GLU A 144 19.84 -2.32 -5.92
C GLU A 144 20.48 -2.53 -7.30
N LEU A 145 19.84 -3.32 -8.16
CA LEU A 145 20.26 -3.50 -9.54
C LEU A 145 20.22 -2.17 -10.33
N HIS A 146 19.19 -1.37 -10.13
CA HIS A 146 19.04 -0.06 -10.77
C HIS A 146 20.15 0.89 -10.35
N GLN A 147 20.55 0.90 -9.07
CA GLN A 147 21.61 1.74 -8.57
C GLN A 147 22.97 1.48 -9.22
N MET A 148 23.25 0.26 -9.68
CA MET A 148 24.50 -0.08 -10.39
C MET A 148 24.72 0.70 -11.68
N PHE A 149 23.67 1.26 -12.27
CA PHE A 149 23.78 2.07 -13.51
C PHE A 149 24.15 3.53 -13.24
N PHE A 150 24.29 3.94 -11.96
CA PHE A 150 24.60 5.32 -11.59
C PHE A 150 26.00 5.45 -11.01
N GLU A 151 26.68 6.53 -11.38
CA GLU A 151 28.09 6.76 -11.04
C GLU A 151 28.28 6.85 -9.50
N GLY A 152 29.29 6.13 -9.01
CA GLY A 152 29.65 6.08 -7.60
C GLY A 152 28.71 5.26 -6.72
N ARG A 153 27.76 4.51 -7.30
CA ARG A 153 26.89 3.56 -6.59
C ARG A 153 27.37 2.13 -6.75
N SER A 154 27.20 1.34 -5.72
CA SER A 154 27.45 -0.11 -5.71
C SER A 154 26.20 -0.84 -5.25
N CYS A 155 25.99 -2.06 -5.74
CA CYS A 155 24.96 -2.95 -5.23
C CYS A 155 25.46 -3.59 -3.93
N GLU A 156 24.82 -3.28 -2.84
CA GLU A 156 25.17 -3.82 -1.51
C GLU A 156 23.99 -4.60 -0.94
N GLY A 157 24.17 -5.91 -0.75
CA GLY A 157 23.13 -6.75 -0.12
C GLY A 157 22.70 -6.31 1.28
N ARG A 158 23.51 -5.50 1.96
CA ARG A 158 23.14 -4.88 3.24
C ARG A 158 22.08 -3.79 3.06
N ASP A 159 22.12 -3.04 1.96
CA ASP A 159 21.16 -1.98 1.68
C ASP A 159 19.80 -2.60 1.34
N MET A 160 19.78 -3.72 0.60
CA MET A 160 18.56 -4.52 0.40
C MET A 160 17.91 -4.98 1.72
N LEU A 161 18.71 -5.38 2.73
CA LEU A 161 18.16 -5.75 4.03
C LEU A 161 17.56 -4.57 4.79
N ILE A 162 18.08 -3.37 4.62
CA ILE A 162 17.52 -2.13 5.19
C ILE A 162 16.20 -1.79 4.51
N ASP A 163 16.14 -1.90 3.19
CA ASP A 163 14.96 -1.67 2.38
C ASP A 163 13.85 -2.68 2.76
N ASP A 164 14.18 -3.98 2.84
CA ASP A 164 13.25 -5.02 3.30
C ASP A 164 12.78 -4.77 4.74
N GLY A 165 13.68 -4.34 5.63
CA GLY A 165 13.32 -3.98 7.01
C GLY A 165 12.31 -2.84 7.07
N GLY A 166 12.49 -1.83 6.24
CA GLY A 166 11.52 -0.74 6.07
C GLY A 166 10.17 -1.26 5.56
N ALA A 167 10.19 -2.03 4.48
CA ALA A 167 8.99 -2.62 3.89
C ALA A 167 8.20 -3.48 4.89
N LEU A 168 8.88 -4.34 5.64
CA LEU A 168 8.27 -5.18 6.68
C LEU A 168 7.59 -4.34 7.77
N LEU A 169 8.21 -3.24 8.20
CA LEU A 169 7.58 -2.32 9.13
C LEU A 169 6.29 -1.72 8.54
N GLY A 170 6.35 -1.24 7.31
CA GLY A 170 5.18 -0.68 6.62
C GLY A 170 4.03 -1.68 6.47
N ILE A 171 4.35 -2.91 6.04
CA ILE A 171 3.40 -4.02 5.92
C ILE A 171 2.77 -4.35 7.28
N ALA A 172 3.57 -4.44 8.35
CA ALA A 172 3.07 -4.74 9.69
C ALA A 172 2.11 -3.65 10.19
N VAL A 173 2.43 -2.38 9.96
CA VAL A 173 1.56 -1.24 10.32
C VAL A 173 0.25 -1.29 9.52
N ALA A 174 0.29 -1.55 8.21
CA ALA A 174 -0.90 -1.67 7.38
C ALA A 174 -1.78 -2.85 7.81
N ALA A 175 -1.20 -4.02 8.03
CA ALA A 175 -1.91 -5.21 8.46
C ALA A 175 -2.57 -5.02 9.84
N LEU A 176 -1.86 -4.41 10.79
CA LEU A 176 -2.41 -4.06 12.11
C LEU A 176 -3.59 -3.09 11.98
N LEU A 177 -3.44 -2.03 11.19
CA LEU A 177 -4.50 -1.04 10.96
C LEU A 177 -5.76 -1.72 10.37
N LEU A 178 -5.60 -2.52 9.33
CA LEU A 178 -6.70 -3.24 8.69
C LEU A 178 -7.36 -4.21 9.67
N TRP A 179 -6.59 -4.95 10.45
CA TRP A 179 -7.11 -5.86 11.47
C TRP A 179 -7.93 -5.12 12.54
N LEU A 180 -7.44 -3.98 13.04
CA LEU A 180 -8.16 -3.15 14.01
C LEU A 180 -9.47 -2.61 13.43
N LEU A 181 -9.47 -2.17 12.16
CA LEU A 181 -10.67 -1.67 11.48
C LEU A 181 -11.71 -2.79 11.31
N HIS A 182 -11.30 -3.98 10.89
CA HIS A 182 -12.20 -5.14 10.77
C HIS A 182 -12.78 -5.57 12.11
N ARG A 183 -11.96 -5.57 13.17
CA ARG A 183 -12.41 -5.90 14.53
C ARG A 183 -13.45 -4.90 15.03
N ARG A 184 -13.23 -3.59 14.80
CA ARG A 184 -14.20 -2.55 15.19
C ARG A 184 -15.52 -2.65 14.43
N LYS A 185 -15.47 -3.05 13.16
CA LYS A 185 -16.68 -3.25 12.35
C LYS A 185 -17.52 -4.40 12.91
N ARG A 186 -16.91 -5.55 13.19
CA ARG A 186 -17.60 -6.71 13.77
C ARG A 186 -18.28 -6.38 15.11
N ALA A 187 -17.57 -5.67 16.00
CA ALA A 187 -18.10 -5.27 17.31
C ALA A 187 -19.25 -4.23 17.26
N ARG A 188 -19.57 -3.68 16.10
CA ARG A 188 -20.72 -2.77 15.89
C ARG A 188 -21.93 -3.50 15.29
N GLU A 189 -21.72 -4.67 14.74
CA GLU A 189 -22.76 -5.51 14.12
C GLU A 189 -23.32 -6.53 15.11
N GLU A 190 -22.66 -6.75 16.26
CA GLU A 190 -23.11 -7.50 17.44
C GLU A 190 -23.91 -6.62 18.42
#